data_e7e892bede0e361cb738a16bc8c31398
#
_entry.id   e7e892bede0e361cb738a16bc8c31398
#
_cell.length_a   1.000
_cell.length_b   1.000
_cell.length_c   1.000
_cell.angle_alpha   90.00
_cell.angle_beta   90.00
_cell.angle_gamma   90.00
#
_symmetry.space_group_name_H-M   'P 1'
#
loop_
_entity.id
_entity.type
_entity.pdbx_description
1 polymer ?
#
loop_
_entity_poly.entity_id
_entity_poly.type
_entity_poly.pdbx_seq_one_letter_code
_entity_poly.pdbx_strand_id
1 'polypeptide(L)' 'MKENNPKWKCIKPIDGFEVGKIYGIDVFGWIINGVDRCTFELDHFERVE' A
#
# COMPACT_ATOMS: atom_id res chain seq x y z
N MET A 1 -9.16 -20.18 -6.64
CA MET A 1 -8.57 -19.21 -7.26
C MET A 1 -7.82 -18.30 -6.44
N LYS A 2 -6.73 -17.91 -6.91
CA LYS A 2 -5.91 -17.14 -6.12
C LYS A 2 -6.08 -15.70 -6.32
N GLU A 3 -5.94 -14.99 -5.25
CA GLU A 3 -6.01 -13.57 -5.34
C GLU A 3 -4.80 -13.04 -6.00
N ASN A 4 -4.99 -12.07 -6.82
CA ASN A 4 -3.88 -11.43 -7.46
C ASN A 4 -3.66 -10.02 -7.03
N ASN A 5 -4.25 -9.62 -5.93
CA ASN A 5 -4.07 -8.27 -5.45
C ASN A 5 -2.71 -8.14 -4.80
N PRO A 6 -1.85 -7.29 -5.30
CA PRO A 6 -0.55 -7.12 -4.70
C PRO A 6 -0.67 -6.45 -3.34
N LYS A 7 0.30 -6.73 -2.50
CA LYS A 7 0.38 -6.11 -1.20
C LYS A 7 1.65 -5.29 -1.15
N TRP A 8 1.59 -4.18 -0.45
CA TRP A 8 2.73 -3.28 -0.39
C TRP A 8 3.05 -2.98 1.06
N LYS A 9 4.32 -3.03 1.39
CA LYS A 9 4.77 -2.77 2.75
C LYS A 9 5.36 -1.38 2.79
N CYS A 10 4.95 -0.58 3.75
CA CYS A 10 5.49 0.76 3.90
C CYS A 10 6.90 0.66 4.43
N ILE A 11 7.87 1.21 3.72
CA ILE A 11 9.27 1.13 4.10
C ILE A 11 9.88 2.48 4.43
N LYS A 12 9.17 3.56 4.14
CA LYS A 12 9.64 4.88 4.47
C LYS A 12 8.51 5.69 5.07
N PRO A 13 8.80 6.63 5.94
CA PRO A 13 7.74 7.40 6.59
C PRO A 13 6.92 8.16 5.58
N ILE A 14 5.63 8.08 5.72
CA ILE A 14 4.72 8.82 4.86
C ILE A 14 3.47 9.09 5.66
N ASP A 15 2.93 10.29 5.51
CA ASP A 15 1.79 10.73 6.28
C ASP A 15 0.58 9.83 6.02
N GLY A 16 0.00 9.31 7.09
CA GLY A 16 -1.18 8.46 6.95
C GLY A 16 -0.90 6.98 6.87
N PHE A 17 0.38 6.59 6.82
CA PHE A 17 0.76 5.19 6.74
C PHE A 17 1.87 4.92 7.74
N GLU A 18 1.94 3.68 8.21
CA GLU A 18 2.95 3.30 9.20
C GLU A 18 4.02 2.45 8.57
N VAL A 19 5.26 2.79 8.86
CA VAL A 19 6.37 2.00 8.36
C VAL A 19 6.30 0.59 8.93
N GLY A 20 6.49 -0.39 8.09
CA GLY A 20 6.46 -1.78 8.50
C GLY A 20 5.11 -2.44 8.34
N LYS A 21 4.09 -1.66 8.03
CA LYS A 21 2.75 -2.21 7.90
C LYS A 21 2.45 -2.49 6.44
N ILE A 22 1.63 -3.50 6.21
CA ILE A 22 1.30 -3.92 4.85
C ILE A 22 -0.06 -3.38 4.47
N TYR A 23 -0.15 -2.85 3.26
CA TYR A 23 -1.38 -2.23 2.77
C TYR A 23 -1.78 -2.84 1.44
N GLY A 24 -3.04 -2.71 1.10
CA GLY A 24 -3.56 -3.18 -0.17
C GLY A 24 -3.56 -2.06 -1.19
N ILE A 25 -4.12 -2.36 -2.35
CA ILE A 25 -4.13 -1.40 -3.44
C ILE A 25 -5.51 -1.50 -4.10
N ASP A 26 -6.03 -0.38 -4.56
CA ASP A 26 -7.37 -0.37 -5.14
C ASP A 26 -7.29 -0.62 -6.64
N VAL A 27 -8.46 -0.57 -7.31
CA VAL A 27 -8.50 -0.88 -8.72
C VAL A 27 -7.80 0.14 -9.58
N PHE A 28 -7.51 1.30 -9.02
CA PHE A 28 -6.83 2.34 -9.76
C PHE A 28 -5.31 2.31 -9.53
N GLY A 29 -4.85 1.44 -8.67
CA GLY A 29 -3.43 1.36 -8.41
C GLY A 29 -2.95 2.20 -7.24
N TRP A 30 -3.86 2.75 -6.45
CA TRP A 30 -3.48 3.55 -5.30
C TRP A 30 -3.36 2.66 -4.08
N ILE A 31 -2.32 2.86 -3.30
CA ILE A 31 -2.15 2.14 -2.05
C ILE A 31 -3.10 2.77 -1.04
N ILE A 32 -3.91 1.94 -0.40
CA ILE A 32 -4.97 2.45 0.45
C ILE A 32 -4.76 2.06 1.91
N ASN A 33 -5.21 2.93 2.79
CA ASN A 33 -5.21 2.68 4.22
C ASN A 33 -6.65 2.82 4.66
N GLY A 34 -7.41 1.73 4.57
CA GLY A 34 -8.83 1.78 4.87
C GLY A 34 -9.54 2.56 3.79
N VAL A 35 -10.43 3.45 4.20
CA VAL A 35 -11.18 4.24 3.22
C VAL A 35 -10.82 5.70 3.29
N ASP A 36 -9.93 6.07 4.19
CA ASP A 36 -9.65 7.47 4.40
C ASP A 36 -8.41 8.00 3.71
N ARG A 37 -7.47 7.15 3.46
CA ARG A 37 -6.21 7.59 2.90
C ARG A 37 -5.78 6.70 1.79
N CYS A 38 -5.19 7.30 0.76
CA CYS A 38 -4.60 6.52 -0.30
C CYS A 38 -3.46 7.32 -0.90
N THR A 39 -2.52 6.63 -1.51
CA THR A 39 -1.35 7.28 -2.08
C THR A 39 -0.84 6.46 -3.25
N PHE A 40 -0.15 7.11 -4.15
CA PHE A 40 0.52 6.41 -5.22
C PHE A 40 2.04 6.60 -5.09
N GLU A 41 2.50 6.96 -3.90
CA GLU A 41 3.92 7.21 -3.66
C GLU A 41 4.63 5.88 -3.49
N LEU A 42 4.81 5.17 -4.56
CA LEU A 42 5.37 3.84 -4.49
C LEU A 42 6.80 3.78 -3.98
N ASP A 43 7.50 4.91 -4.04
CA ASP A 43 8.85 4.96 -3.52
C ASP A 43 8.93 4.67 -2.04
N HIS A 44 7.82 4.86 -1.34
CA HIS A 44 7.77 4.66 0.10
C HIS A 44 7.32 3.26 0.46
N PHE A 45 7.10 2.42 -0.53
CA PHE A 45 6.57 1.08 -0.31
C PHE A 45 7.38 0.05 -1.07
N GLU A 46 7.27 -1.18 -0.60
CA GLU A 46 7.94 -2.28 -1.25
C GLU A 46 6.90 -3.36 -1.51
N ARG A 47 6.85 -3.86 -2.71
CA ARG A 47 5.89 -4.88 -3.04
C ARG A 47 6.30 -6.17 -2.36
N VAL A 48 5.38 -6.78 -1.62
CA VAL A 48 5.70 -7.98 -0.86
C VAL A 48 4.88 -9.18 -1.28
N GLU A 49 4.14 -9.06 -2.36
CA GLU A 49 3.36 -10.22 -2.74
C GLU A 49 3.24 -10.35 -4.23
#